data_962d188a4eef1aed84dc9e70376d0776
#
_entry.id   962d188a4eef1aed84dc9e70376d0776
#
_cell.length_a   1.000
_cell.length_b   1.000
_cell.length_c   1.000
_cell.angle_alpha   90.00
_cell.angle_beta   90.00
_cell.angle_gamma   90.00
#
_symmetry.space_group_name_H-M   'P 1'
#
loop_
_entity.id
_entity.type
_entity.pdbx_description
1 polymer ?
#
loop_
_entity_poly.entity_id
_entity_poly.type
_entity_poly.pdbx_seq_one_letter_code
_entity_poly.pdbx_strand_id
1 'polypeptide(L)'
;MLKRFLYRVLKRLVPICFNSLNLLLVGNLPPLGSVCVIAEDKGRFLLLKRPGGNMVFPGGFIRWREYPAEAALREFREETGLEVRLSDVTGMYASKSARIYRVSSLTIAFAGEVVGGGLRGGVEGNPCWLDEFEMRELLEKHYLNMLEDYFAYRERREQS
;
A
#
# COMPACT_ATOMS: atom_id res chain seq x y z
N MET A 1 10.93 21.94 2.02
CA MET A 1 11.83 21.34 3.02
C MET A 1 11.09 21.00 4.32
N LEU A 2 10.32 21.92 4.89
CA LEU A 2 9.55 21.72 6.16
C LEU A 2 8.56 20.56 6.11
N LYS A 3 7.74 20.43 5.05
CA LYS A 3 6.76 19.32 4.89
C LYS A 3 7.41 17.94 4.93
N ARG A 4 8.57 17.76 4.26
CA ARG A 4 9.32 16.48 4.27
C ARG A 4 9.94 16.17 5.63
N PHE A 5 10.35 17.19 6.37
CA PHE A 5 10.87 17.04 7.73
C PHE A 5 9.75 16.63 8.70
N LEU A 6 8.63 17.38 8.69
CA LEU A 6 7.46 17.09 9.52
C LEU A 6 6.91 15.69 9.25
N TYR A 7 6.80 15.29 7.98
CA TYR A 7 6.39 13.94 7.59
C TYR A 7 7.30 12.86 8.19
N ARG A 8 8.64 13.03 8.13
CA ARG A 8 9.58 12.07 8.72
C ARG A 8 9.47 11.95 10.23
N VAL A 9 9.24 13.08 10.90
CA VAL A 9 9.04 13.12 12.36
C VAL A 9 7.75 12.39 12.74
N LEU A 10 6.64 12.71 12.09
CA LEU A 10 5.34 12.07 12.33
C LEU A 10 5.38 10.56 12.05
N LYS A 11 6.02 10.14 10.96
CA LYS A 11 6.18 8.72 10.60
C LYS A 11 6.93 7.90 11.66
N ARG A 12 7.74 8.54 12.49
CA ARG A 12 8.42 7.88 13.63
C ARG A 12 7.65 8.00 14.95
N LEU A 13 7.04 9.15 15.21
CA LEU A 13 6.36 9.40 16.49
C LEU A 13 5.03 8.63 16.59
N VAL A 14 4.24 8.59 15.52
CA VAL A 14 2.92 7.91 15.52
C VAL A 14 3.04 6.42 15.89
N PRO A 15 3.94 5.61 15.27
CA PRO A 15 4.13 4.23 15.69
C PRO A 15 4.59 4.08 17.13
N ILE A 16 5.47 4.95 17.61
CA ILE A 16 5.97 4.91 18.99
C ILE A 16 4.81 5.17 19.97
N CYS A 17 4.02 6.21 19.75
CA CYS A 17 2.87 6.53 20.60
C CYS A 17 1.84 5.37 20.58
N PHE A 18 1.54 4.83 19.40
CA PHE A 18 0.62 3.71 19.26
C PHE A 18 1.10 2.46 20.00
N ASN A 19 2.36 2.08 19.83
CA ASN A 19 2.92 0.90 20.48
C ASN A 19 3.09 1.09 21.99
N SER A 20 3.39 2.32 22.46
CA SER A 20 3.42 2.64 23.89
C SER A 20 2.04 2.51 24.52
N LEU A 21 0.99 3.01 23.84
CA LEU A 21 -0.39 2.84 24.27
C LEU A 21 -0.79 1.36 24.26
N ASN A 22 -0.39 0.60 23.22
CA ASN A 22 -0.63 -0.83 23.15
C ASN A 22 0.01 -1.60 24.30
N LEU A 23 1.23 -1.22 24.70
CA LEU A 23 1.90 -1.81 25.87
C LEU A 23 1.11 -1.54 27.15
N LEU A 24 0.64 -0.31 27.36
CA LEU A 24 -0.22 0.04 28.49
C LEU A 24 -1.53 -0.74 28.51
N LEU A 25 -2.07 -1.07 27.36
CA LEU A 25 -3.28 -1.87 27.18
C LEU A 25 -3.00 -3.40 27.06
N VAL A 26 -1.80 -3.83 27.48
CA VAL A 26 -1.40 -5.24 27.52
C VAL A 26 -1.55 -5.94 26.15
N GLY A 27 -1.25 -5.21 25.06
CA GLY A 27 -1.31 -5.78 23.71
C GLY A 27 -2.72 -5.86 23.08
N ASN A 28 -3.72 -5.23 23.68
CA ASN A 28 -5.12 -5.33 23.24
C ASN A 28 -5.53 -4.33 22.16
N LEU A 29 -4.62 -3.49 21.64
CA LEU A 29 -4.95 -2.68 20.46
C LEU A 29 -4.94 -3.54 19.20
N PRO A 30 -5.96 -3.40 18.34
CA PRO A 30 -5.98 -4.09 17.06
C PRO A 30 -4.85 -3.59 16.15
N PRO A 31 -4.40 -4.40 15.17
CA PRO A 31 -3.49 -3.93 14.14
C PRO A 31 -4.14 -2.80 13.34
N LEU A 32 -3.33 -1.88 12.82
CA LEU A 32 -3.84 -0.79 11.99
C LEU A 32 -4.34 -1.34 10.64
N GLY A 33 -5.54 -0.92 10.24
CA GLY A 33 -6.07 -1.20 8.92
C GLY A 33 -5.30 -0.43 7.85
N SER A 34 -4.91 -1.12 6.78
CA SER A 34 -4.27 -0.53 5.61
C SER A 34 -4.80 -1.14 4.32
N VAL A 35 -4.56 -0.48 3.21
CA VAL A 35 -4.97 -0.90 1.89
C VAL A 35 -3.82 -0.77 0.91
N CYS A 36 -3.83 -1.54 -0.16
CA CYS A 36 -3.01 -1.31 -1.34
C CYS A 36 -3.79 -1.66 -2.61
N VAL A 37 -3.35 -1.10 -3.73
CA VAL A 37 -3.96 -1.35 -5.04
C VAL A 37 -2.90 -1.93 -5.96
N ILE A 38 -3.22 -3.09 -6.55
CA ILE A 38 -2.43 -3.70 -7.61
C ILE A 38 -3.10 -3.28 -8.93
N ALA A 39 -2.45 -2.35 -9.64
CA ALA A 39 -2.92 -1.86 -10.93
C ALA A 39 -1.99 -2.35 -12.03
N GLU A 40 -2.59 -3.03 -13.02
CA GLU A 40 -1.91 -3.55 -14.20
C GLU A 40 -2.45 -2.86 -15.47
N ASP A 41 -1.54 -2.47 -16.36
CA ASP A 41 -1.88 -2.00 -17.72
C ASP A 41 -0.90 -2.59 -18.73
N LYS A 42 -1.41 -3.37 -19.67
CA LYS A 42 -0.65 -4.02 -20.77
C LYS A 42 0.58 -4.79 -20.26
N GLY A 43 0.40 -5.60 -19.21
CA GLY A 43 1.44 -6.42 -18.61
C GLY A 43 2.46 -5.63 -17.78
N ARG A 44 2.20 -4.33 -17.51
CA ARG A 44 3.02 -3.51 -16.62
C ARG A 44 2.25 -3.18 -15.35
N PHE A 45 2.97 -3.15 -14.25
CA PHE A 45 2.45 -2.91 -12.92
C PHE A 45 2.84 -1.52 -12.41
N LEU A 46 1.89 -0.82 -11.79
CA LEU A 46 2.16 0.47 -11.18
C LEU A 46 2.73 0.28 -9.78
N LEU A 47 3.93 0.76 -9.60
CA LEU A 47 4.63 0.73 -8.31
C LEU A 47 5.05 2.12 -7.89
N LEU A 48 5.30 2.29 -6.60
CA LEU A 48 5.79 3.51 -6.00
C LEU A 48 7.24 3.30 -5.54
N LYS A 49 8.19 4.03 -6.15
CA LYS A 49 9.59 4.04 -5.72
C LYS A 49 9.73 4.98 -4.53
N ARG A 50 9.90 4.43 -3.34
CA ARG A 50 10.09 5.20 -2.10
C ARG A 50 11.50 5.83 -2.03
N PRO A 51 11.69 6.88 -1.21
CA PRO A 51 13.00 7.57 -1.07
C PRO A 51 14.15 6.65 -0.64
N GLY A 52 13.86 5.48 -0.09
CA GLY A 52 14.86 4.45 0.28
C GLY A 52 15.21 3.47 -0.86
N GLY A 53 14.64 3.65 -2.06
CA GLY A 53 14.85 2.76 -3.21
C GLY A 53 13.89 1.56 -3.28
N ASN A 54 13.15 1.28 -2.22
CA ASN A 54 12.20 0.17 -2.16
C ASN A 54 11.00 0.45 -3.06
N MET A 55 10.53 -0.60 -3.74
CA MET A 55 9.30 -0.58 -4.53
C MET A 55 8.15 -1.18 -3.74
N VAL A 56 7.01 -0.51 -3.77
CA VAL A 56 5.79 -0.94 -3.08
C VAL A 56 4.58 -0.70 -3.97
N PHE A 57 3.48 -1.41 -3.73
CA PHE A 57 2.19 -1.04 -4.35
C PHE A 57 1.67 0.26 -3.73
N PRO A 58 0.99 1.12 -4.51
CA PRO A 58 0.32 2.30 -3.98
C PRO A 58 -0.68 1.92 -2.90
N GLY A 59 -0.66 2.64 -1.78
CA GLY A 59 -1.55 2.37 -0.65
C GLY A 59 -1.06 2.95 0.67
N GLY A 60 -1.93 2.86 1.68
CA GLY A 60 -1.65 3.43 2.98
C GLY A 60 -2.67 3.05 4.03
N PHE A 61 -2.72 3.81 5.12
CA PHE A 61 -3.60 3.51 6.24
C PHE A 61 -5.03 4.00 6.01
N ILE A 62 -5.99 3.18 6.46
CA ILE A 62 -7.41 3.56 6.52
C ILE A 62 -7.56 4.63 7.59
N ARG A 63 -8.22 5.75 7.27
CA ARG A 63 -8.47 6.84 8.19
C ARG A 63 -9.69 6.54 9.08
N TRP A 64 -9.84 7.32 10.13
CA TRP A 64 -11.02 7.28 10.98
C TRP A 64 -12.30 7.51 10.17
N ARG A 65 -13.28 6.60 10.28
CA ARG A 65 -14.56 6.62 9.54
C ARG A 65 -14.46 6.51 8.01
N GLU A 66 -13.40 5.90 7.51
CA GLU A 66 -13.19 5.67 6.09
C GLU A 66 -13.38 4.19 5.77
N TYR A 67 -14.10 3.88 4.70
CA TYR A 67 -14.19 2.50 4.20
C TYR A 67 -12.89 2.10 3.50
N PRO A 68 -12.53 0.80 3.51
CA PRO A 68 -11.31 0.32 2.84
C PRO A 68 -11.22 0.71 1.36
N ALA A 69 -12.32 0.63 0.61
CA ALA A 69 -12.34 1.02 -0.79
C ALA A 69 -12.10 2.53 -0.99
N GLU A 70 -12.66 3.38 -0.12
CA GLU A 70 -12.43 4.83 -0.15
C GLU A 70 -10.96 5.16 0.14
N ALA A 71 -10.37 4.49 1.14
CA ALA A 71 -8.95 4.62 1.46
C ALA A 71 -8.06 4.21 0.26
N ALA A 72 -8.39 3.10 -0.41
CA ALA A 72 -7.67 2.64 -1.58
C ALA A 72 -7.69 3.66 -2.72
N LEU A 73 -8.85 4.20 -3.06
CA LEU A 73 -9.01 5.23 -4.08
C LEU A 73 -8.25 6.52 -3.73
N ARG A 74 -8.34 6.96 -2.48
CA ARG A 74 -7.66 8.17 -1.99
C ARG A 74 -6.15 8.02 -2.01
N GLU A 75 -5.60 6.96 -1.40
CA GLU A 75 -4.16 6.71 -1.35
C GLU A 75 -3.57 6.56 -2.75
N PHE A 76 -4.24 5.79 -3.61
CA PHE A 76 -3.82 5.62 -5.00
C PHE A 76 -3.70 6.96 -5.72
N ARG A 77 -4.72 7.82 -5.60
CA ARG A 77 -4.73 9.16 -6.21
C ARG A 77 -3.69 10.10 -5.58
N GLU A 78 -3.55 10.10 -4.24
CA GLU A 78 -2.60 10.95 -3.52
C GLU A 78 -1.14 10.60 -3.88
N GLU A 79 -0.83 9.30 -4.03
CA GLU A 79 0.53 8.81 -4.27
C GLU A 79 0.92 8.79 -5.77
N THR A 80 -0.03 8.57 -6.67
CA THR A 80 0.26 8.38 -8.10
C THR A 80 -0.23 9.50 -9.00
N GLY A 81 -1.23 10.27 -8.57
CA GLY A 81 -1.94 11.25 -9.39
C GLY A 81 -2.92 10.64 -10.38
N LEU A 82 -3.03 9.32 -10.42
CA LEU A 82 -3.93 8.60 -11.31
C LEU A 82 -5.27 8.31 -10.61
N GLU A 83 -6.30 8.07 -11.42
CA GLU A 83 -7.61 7.61 -10.97
C GLU A 83 -7.75 6.12 -11.30
N VAL A 84 -8.25 5.35 -10.34
CA VAL A 84 -8.41 3.90 -10.44
C VAL A 84 -9.86 3.49 -10.20
N ARG A 85 -10.33 2.54 -10.96
CA ARG A 85 -11.55 1.79 -10.68
C ARG A 85 -11.16 0.50 -10.01
N LEU A 86 -11.60 0.29 -8.76
CA LEU A 86 -11.37 -0.96 -8.04
C LEU A 86 -12.27 -2.05 -8.62
N SER A 87 -11.72 -3.26 -8.75
CA SER A 87 -12.46 -4.45 -9.17
C SER A 87 -12.85 -5.27 -7.94
N ASP A 88 -11.92 -6.08 -7.43
CA ASP A 88 -12.16 -7.02 -6.34
C ASP A 88 -11.08 -6.92 -5.26
N VAL A 89 -11.37 -7.49 -4.09
CA VAL A 89 -10.35 -7.78 -3.07
C VAL A 89 -9.60 -9.03 -3.49
N THR A 90 -8.29 -8.92 -3.68
CA THR A 90 -7.43 -10.06 -4.06
C THR A 90 -6.91 -10.84 -2.85
N GLY A 91 -6.84 -10.18 -1.69
CA GLY A 91 -6.41 -10.84 -0.45
C GLY A 91 -6.33 -9.90 0.75
N MET A 92 -6.10 -10.50 1.92
CA MET A 92 -5.87 -9.80 3.20
C MET A 92 -4.60 -10.33 3.85
N TYR A 93 -3.70 -9.42 4.28
CA TYR A 93 -2.35 -9.77 4.71
C TYR A 93 -2.00 -9.10 6.03
N ALA A 94 -1.65 -9.91 7.02
CA ALA A 94 -1.20 -9.42 8.31
C ALA A 94 0.31 -9.19 8.30
N SER A 95 0.74 -8.02 8.74
CA SER A 95 2.13 -7.70 9.00
C SER A 95 2.35 -7.52 10.49
N LYS A 96 3.23 -8.33 11.07
CA LYS A 96 3.63 -8.22 12.48
C LYS A 96 4.90 -7.40 12.61
N SER A 97 4.94 -6.51 13.58
CA SER A 97 6.16 -5.78 13.92
C SER A 97 6.49 -5.94 15.40
N ALA A 98 7.71 -6.38 15.69
CA ALA A 98 8.27 -6.38 17.05
C ALA A 98 9.00 -5.07 17.37
N ARG A 99 9.06 -4.12 16.45
CA ARG A 99 9.81 -2.86 16.60
C ARG A 99 8.88 -1.74 17.03
N ILE A 100 9.22 -1.02 18.11
CA ILE A 100 8.40 0.07 18.66
C ILE A 100 8.11 1.20 17.66
N TYR A 101 8.97 1.39 16.68
CA TYR A 101 8.81 2.41 15.61
C TYR A 101 8.10 1.90 14.35
N ARG A 102 7.54 0.69 14.38
CA ARG A 102 6.70 0.12 13.32
C ARG A 102 5.44 -0.46 13.94
N VAL A 103 4.32 -0.28 13.28
CA VAL A 103 3.04 -0.86 13.72
C VAL A 103 2.77 -2.18 13.01
N SER A 104 2.06 -3.07 13.69
CA SER A 104 1.42 -4.21 13.03
C SER A 104 0.22 -3.72 12.24
N SER A 105 -0.02 -4.30 11.06
CA SER A 105 -1.12 -3.89 10.19
C SER A 105 -1.83 -5.10 9.58
N LEU A 106 -3.10 -4.89 9.23
CA LEU A 106 -3.87 -5.76 8.35
C LEU A 106 -4.11 -5.00 7.05
N THR A 107 -3.53 -5.48 5.96
CA THR A 107 -3.62 -4.84 4.63
C THR A 107 -4.64 -5.57 3.78
N ILE A 108 -5.59 -4.83 3.20
CA ILE A 108 -6.54 -5.32 2.19
C ILE A 108 -5.99 -4.91 0.82
N ALA A 109 -5.72 -5.89 -0.03
CA ALA A 109 -5.25 -5.67 -1.39
C ALA A 109 -6.41 -5.69 -2.37
N PHE A 110 -6.47 -4.68 -3.24
CA PHE A 110 -7.46 -4.56 -4.29
C PHE A 110 -6.80 -4.69 -5.66
N ALA A 111 -7.47 -5.36 -6.58
CA ALA A 111 -7.19 -5.21 -8.00
C ALA A 111 -7.82 -3.92 -8.51
N GLY A 112 -7.14 -3.21 -9.41
CA GLY A 112 -7.63 -1.95 -9.96
C GLY A 112 -7.21 -1.71 -11.39
N GLU A 113 -8.04 -0.98 -12.12
CA GLU A 113 -7.81 -0.53 -13.50
C GLU A 113 -7.67 0.99 -13.52
N VAL A 114 -6.59 1.50 -14.10
CA VAL A 114 -6.40 2.95 -14.25
C VAL A 114 -7.38 3.48 -15.28
N VAL A 115 -8.20 4.44 -14.87
CA VAL A 115 -9.27 5.01 -15.71
C VAL A 115 -9.04 6.48 -16.06
N GLY A 116 -8.04 7.12 -15.48
CA GLY A 116 -7.75 8.53 -15.75
C GLY A 116 -6.62 9.09 -14.90
N GLY A 117 -6.51 10.42 -14.93
CA GLY A 117 -5.50 11.15 -14.17
C GLY A 117 -4.19 11.34 -14.92
N GLY A 118 -3.19 11.85 -14.22
CA GLY A 118 -1.84 12.07 -14.74
C GLY A 118 -0.79 11.65 -13.73
N LEU A 119 0.17 10.86 -14.15
CA LEU A 119 1.22 10.31 -13.30
C LEU A 119 1.99 11.44 -12.60
N ARG A 120 1.95 11.47 -11.29
CA ARG A 120 2.58 12.49 -10.47
C ARG A 120 3.08 11.90 -9.15
N GLY A 121 4.36 12.05 -8.90
CA GLY A 121 4.96 11.67 -7.63
C GLY A 121 4.69 12.66 -6.49
N GLY A 122 4.93 12.21 -5.28
CA GLY A 122 4.73 12.95 -4.05
C GLY A 122 5.89 12.87 -3.07
N VAL A 123 5.59 13.22 -1.82
CA VAL A 123 6.57 13.14 -0.71
C VAL A 123 6.91 11.69 -0.37
N GLU A 124 5.98 10.77 -0.62
CA GLU A 124 6.08 9.34 -0.27
C GLU A 124 6.84 8.53 -1.31
N GLY A 125 6.92 9.00 -2.56
CA GLY A 125 7.65 8.32 -3.62
C GLY A 125 7.29 8.82 -5.01
N ASN A 126 7.89 8.19 -6.01
CA ASN A 126 7.63 8.44 -7.42
C ASN A 126 6.99 7.20 -8.04
N PRO A 127 5.79 7.32 -8.61
CA PRO A 127 5.14 6.21 -9.29
C PRO A 127 5.86 5.89 -10.60
N CYS A 128 5.96 4.61 -10.91
CA CYS A 128 6.53 4.12 -12.17
C CYS A 128 5.86 2.80 -12.59
N TRP A 129 5.82 2.59 -13.89
CA TRP A 129 5.36 1.36 -14.48
C TRP A 129 6.55 0.43 -14.72
N LEU A 130 6.47 -0.79 -14.19
CA LEU A 130 7.46 -1.85 -14.37
C LEU A 130 6.81 -3.06 -15.03
N ASP A 131 7.58 -3.79 -15.82
CA ASP A 131 7.15 -5.11 -16.27
C ASP A 131 7.19 -6.13 -15.11
N GLU A 132 6.65 -7.33 -15.34
CA GLU A 132 6.58 -8.36 -14.31
C GLU A 132 7.96 -8.76 -13.79
N PHE A 133 8.96 -8.87 -14.67
CA PHE A 133 10.30 -9.27 -14.30
C PHE A 133 10.98 -8.22 -13.40
N GLU A 134 10.96 -6.96 -13.82
CA GLU A 134 11.48 -5.83 -13.04
C GLU A 134 10.76 -5.69 -11.71
N MET A 135 9.44 -5.86 -11.71
CA MET A 135 8.64 -5.79 -10.49
C MET A 135 9.05 -6.87 -9.49
N ARG A 136 9.17 -8.14 -9.92
CA ARG A 136 9.54 -9.25 -9.03
C ARG A 136 10.91 -9.06 -8.39
N GLU A 137 11.86 -8.49 -9.11
CA GLU A 137 13.22 -8.21 -8.61
C GLU A 137 13.26 -7.06 -7.60
N LEU A 138 12.43 -6.03 -7.78
CA LEU A 138 12.50 -4.77 -7.04
C LEU A 138 11.46 -4.64 -5.93
N LEU A 139 10.38 -5.42 -5.98
CA LEU A 139 9.29 -5.39 -5.02
C LEU A 139 9.76 -5.89 -3.64
N GLU A 140 9.36 -5.21 -2.58
CA GLU A 140 9.65 -5.68 -1.23
C GLU A 140 9.04 -7.08 -1.01
N LYS A 141 9.82 -7.98 -0.44
CA LYS A 141 9.49 -9.42 -0.30
C LYS A 141 8.13 -9.72 0.32
N HIS A 142 7.67 -8.86 1.23
CA HIS A 142 6.37 -9.08 1.89
C HIS A 142 5.17 -8.85 0.97
N TYR A 143 5.36 -8.23 -0.21
CA TYR A 143 4.32 -8.10 -1.24
C TYR A 143 4.27 -9.28 -2.21
N LEU A 144 5.26 -10.19 -2.20
CA LEU A 144 5.28 -11.30 -3.17
C LEU A 144 4.05 -12.20 -3.05
N ASN A 145 3.60 -12.50 -1.82
CA ASN A 145 2.37 -13.28 -1.63
C ASN A 145 1.13 -12.56 -2.20
N MET A 146 1.07 -11.22 -2.06
CA MET A 146 -0.03 -10.43 -2.64
C MET A 146 -0.01 -10.50 -4.16
N LEU A 147 1.18 -10.54 -4.75
CA LEU A 147 1.37 -10.65 -6.18
C LEU A 147 0.92 -12.02 -6.70
N GLU A 148 1.31 -13.11 -6.04
CA GLU A 148 0.88 -14.46 -6.41
C GLU A 148 -0.65 -14.63 -6.32
N ASP A 149 -1.26 -14.12 -5.26
CA ASP A 149 -2.72 -14.13 -5.12
C ASP A 149 -3.42 -13.28 -6.20
N TYR A 150 -2.79 -12.15 -6.60
CA TYR A 150 -3.26 -11.34 -7.73
C TYR A 150 -3.21 -12.11 -9.05
N PHE A 151 -2.13 -12.83 -9.34
CA PHE A 151 -2.05 -13.64 -10.56
C PHE A 151 -3.08 -14.76 -10.58
N ALA A 152 -3.27 -15.45 -9.46
CA ALA A 152 -4.31 -16.46 -9.34
C ALA A 152 -5.74 -15.87 -9.51
N TYR A 153 -5.96 -14.64 -9.04
CA TYR A 153 -7.19 -13.89 -9.29
C TYR A 153 -7.38 -13.57 -10.77
N ARG A 154 -6.33 -13.05 -11.45
CA ARG A 154 -6.35 -12.70 -12.87
C ARG A 154 -6.70 -13.91 -13.74
N GLU A 155 -6.03 -15.05 -13.52
CA GLU A 155 -6.29 -16.30 -14.24
C GLU A 155 -7.75 -16.76 -14.11
N ARG A 156 -8.31 -16.71 -12.90
CA ARG A 156 -9.74 -17.07 -12.69
C ARG A 156 -10.69 -16.14 -13.45
N ARG A 157 -10.34 -14.88 -13.56
CA ARG A 157 -11.15 -13.88 -14.25
C ARG A 157 -11.14 -14.04 -15.78
N GLU A 158 -10.01 -14.46 -16.33
CA GLU A 158 -9.87 -14.75 -17.77
C GLU A 158 -10.62 -16.00 -18.21
N GLN A 159 -10.92 -16.91 -17.26
CA GLN A 159 -11.66 -18.17 -17.52
C GLN A 159 -13.18 -18.02 -17.32
N SER A 160 -13.67 -16.90 -16.84
CA SER A 160 -15.09 -16.63 -16.56
C SER A 160 -15.75 -15.81 -17.65
#